data_6e8cdb69917826041c2ef669a9e5c820
#
_entry.id   6e8cdb69917826041c2ef669a9e5c820
#
_cell.length_a   1.000
_cell.length_b   1.000
_cell.length_c   1.000
_cell.angle_alpha   90.00
_cell.angle_beta   90.00
_cell.angle_gamma   90.00
#
_symmetry.space_group_name_H-M   'P 1'
#
loop_
_entity.id
_entity.type
_entity.pdbx_description
1 polymer ?
#
loop_
_entity_poly.entity_id
_entity_poly.type
_entity_poly.pdbx_seq_one_letter_code
_entity_poly.pdbx_strand_id
1 'polypeptide(L)' 'MPNEKKVYRYVGPVMRFNVCIANQWKGETVATSLRKAKSNLAYQFKKQLGLTSSSGSINFPGSFHVEEV' A
#
# COMPACT_ATOMS: atom_id res chain seq x y z
N MET A 1 -8.83 -24.60 0.37
CA MET A 1 -9.38 -23.43 -0.31
C MET A 1 -8.29 -22.67 -1.03
N PRO A 2 -8.42 -22.54 -2.31
CA PRO A 2 -7.46 -21.71 -3.00
C PRO A 2 -7.60 -20.25 -2.58
N ASN A 3 -6.49 -19.60 -2.43
CA ASN A 3 -6.48 -18.18 -2.14
C ASN A 3 -6.66 -17.44 -3.44
N GLU A 4 -7.74 -16.71 -3.55
CA GLU A 4 -7.97 -15.90 -4.73
C GLU A 4 -7.15 -14.64 -4.64
N LYS A 5 -6.30 -14.44 -5.63
CA LYS A 5 -5.52 -13.22 -5.72
C LYS A 5 -6.35 -12.16 -6.39
N LYS A 6 -6.21 -10.95 -5.92
CA LYS A 6 -6.89 -9.79 -6.49
C LYS A 6 -5.89 -8.68 -6.68
N VAL A 7 -6.18 -7.82 -7.64
CA VAL A 7 -5.35 -6.64 -7.88
C VAL A 7 -5.87 -5.53 -6.98
N TYR A 8 -5.00 -5.00 -6.16
CA TYR A 8 -5.33 -3.89 -5.27
C TYR A 8 -4.60 -2.66 -5.77
N ARG A 9 -5.36 -1.61 -6.04
CA ARG A 9 -4.82 -0.34 -6.48
C ARG A 9 -5.12 0.72 -5.44
N TYR A 10 -4.15 1.53 -5.17
CA TYR A 10 -4.31 2.63 -4.24
C TYR A 10 -3.94 3.93 -4.91
N VAL A 11 -4.81 4.91 -4.78
CA VAL A 11 -4.54 6.27 -5.22
C VAL A 11 -4.97 7.18 -4.09
N GLY A 12 -4.03 7.95 -3.55
CA GLY A 12 -4.34 8.86 -2.48
C GLY A 12 -3.14 9.18 -1.62
N PRO A 13 -3.38 9.84 -0.50
CA PRO A 13 -2.29 10.26 0.37
C PRO A 13 -1.66 9.07 1.09
N VAL A 14 -0.38 9.21 1.37
CA VAL A 14 0.35 8.24 2.18
C VAL A 14 0.78 8.95 3.45
N MET A 15 0.47 8.35 4.58
CA MET A 15 0.75 8.93 5.89
C MET A 15 1.79 8.09 6.61
N ARG A 16 2.64 8.77 7.34
CA ARG A 16 3.58 8.14 8.25
C ARG A 16 3.39 8.80 9.59
N PHE A 17 2.89 8.00 10.56
CA PHE A 17 2.42 8.55 11.82
C PHE A 17 1.30 9.54 11.51
N ASN A 18 1.40 10.77 11.92
CA ASN A 18 0.39 11.80 11.66
C ASN A 18 0.85 12.78 10.58
N VAL A 19 1.86 12.41 9.82
CA VAL A 19 2.43 13.28 8.79
C VAL A 19 2.10 12.75 7.42
N CYS A 20 1.57 13.61 6.56
CA CYS A 20 1.35 13.25 5.17
C CYS A 20 2.66 13.37 4.42
N ILE A 21 3.21 12.25 3.99
CA ILE A 21 4.49 12.23 3.30
C ILE A 21 4.33 12.14 1.79
N ALA A 22 3.12 11.92 1.32
CA ALA A 22 2.80 11.99 -0.11
C ALA A 22 1.34 12.40 -0.23
N ASN A 23 1.08 13.42 -1.05
CA ASN A 23 -0.28 13.90 -1.23
C ASN A 23 -1.10 12.98 -2.11
N GLN A 24 -0.48 12.43 -3.13
CA GLN A 24 -1.16 11.53 -4.04
C GLN A 24 -0.14 10.53 -4.56
N TRP A 25 -0.29 9.31 -4.14
CA TRP A 25 0.59 8.23 -4.54
C TRP A 25 -0.23 7.14 -5.19
N LYS A 26 0.30 6.58 -6.24
CA LYS A 26 -0.35 5.48 -6.94
C LYS A 26 0.46 4.22 -6.75
N GLY A 27 -0.21 3.18 -6.31
CA GLY A 27 0.44 1.89 -6.13
C GLY A 27 -0.50 0.77 -6.52
N GLU A 28 0.08 -0.34 -6.92
CA GLU A 28 -0.68 -1.48 -7.34
C GLU A 28 0.04 -2.74 -6.91
N THR A 29 -0.72 -3.70 -6.42
CA THR A 29 -0.15 -4.98 -6.02
C THR A 29 -1.19 -6.08 -6.17
N VAL A 30 -0.72 -7.30 -6.28
CA VAL A 30 -1.57 -8.49 -6.29
C VAL A 30 -1.43 -9.16 -4.94
N ALA A 31 -2.54 -9.41 -4.28
CA ALA A 31 -2.53 -10.00 -2.96
C ALA A 31 -3.80 -10.80 -2.73
N THR A 32 -3.79 -11.62 -1.70
CA THR A 32 -4.96 -12.43 -1.35
C THR A 32 -5.88 -11.74 -0.35
N SER A 33 -5.43 -10.64 0.24
CA SER A 33 -6.25 -9.88 1.16
C SER A 33 -5.80 -8.42 1.17
N LEU A 34 -6.69 -7.56 1.65
CA LEU A 34 -6.37 -6.14 1.78
C LEU A 34 -5.18 -5.92 2.72
N ARG A 35 -5.11 -6.70 3.77
CA ARG A 35 -4.02 -6.58 4.73
C ARG A 35 -2.67 -6.83 4.07
N LYS A 36 -2.58 -7.87 3.26
CA LYS A 36 -1.35 -8.17 2.53
C LYS A 36 -1.07 -7.11 1.47
N ALA A 37 -2.12 -6.60 0.84
CA ALA A 37 -1.97 -5.54 -0.15
C ALA A 37 -1.35 -4.30 0.49
N LYS A 38 -1.82 -3.92 1.66
CA LYS A 38 -1.27 -2.76 2.37
C LYS A 38 0.20 -2.97 2.71
N SER A 39 0.55 -4.16 3.18
CA SER A 39 1.95 -4.47 3.46
C SER A 39 2.83 -4.39 2.22
N ASN A 40 2.34 -4.94 1.12
CA ASN A 40 3.08 -4.91 -0.14
C ASN A 40 3.29 -3.48 -0.63
N LEU A 41 2.24 -2.67 -0.55
CA LEU A 41 2.32 -1.28 -0.99
C LEU A 41 3.22 -0.46 -0.08
N ALA A 42 3.16 -0.71 1.22
CA ALA A 42 4.06 -0.03 2.15
C ALA A 42 5.52 -0.35 1.82
N TYR A 43 5.79 -1.60 1.51
CA TYR A 43 7.15 -2.01 1.13
C TYR A 43 7.59 -1.30 -0.14
N GLN A 44 6.72 -1.27 -1.15
CA GLN A 44 7.03 -0.59 -2.41
C GLN A 44 7.30 0.90 -2.20
N PHE A 45 6.47 1.53 -1.38
CA PHE A 45 6.62 2.95 -1.11
C PHE A 45 7.94 3.25 -0.41
N LYS A 46 8.28 2.45 0.59
CA LYS A 46 9.54 2.62 1.30
C LYS A 46 10.72 2.43 0.37
N LYS A 47 10.63 1.45 -0.51
CA LYS A 47 11.71 1.17 -1.46
C LYS A 47 11.88 2.31 -2.45
N GLN A 48 10.79 2.88 -2.93
CA GLN A 48 10.84 3.99 -3.86
C GLN A 48 11.48 5.23 -3.26
N LEU A 49 11.23 5.48 -1.98
CA LEU A 49 11.79 6.62 -1.29
C LEU A 49 13.15 6.35 -0.66
N GLY A 50 13.62 5.11 -0.73
CA GLY A 50 14.87 4.73 -0.11
C GLY A 50 14.80 4.66 1.41
N LEU A 51 13.60 4.51 1.95
CA LEU A 51 13.43 4.39 3.39
C LEU A 51 13.84 3.00 3.87
N THR A 52 14.34 2.96 5.11
CA THR A 52 14.70 1.70 5.71
C THR A 52 13.50 1.03 6.34
N SER A 53 13.63 -0.24 6.66
CA SER A 53 12.55 -0.98 7.31
C SER A 53 12.20 -0.43 8.68
N SER A 54 13.09 0.33 9.29
CA SER A 54 12.84 0.92 10.60
C SER A 54 12.16 2.28 10.53
N SER A 55 11.73 2.69 9.35
CA SER A 55 11.18 4.01 9.13
C SER A 55 9.79 4.24 9.71
N GLY A 56 9.23 3.23 10.37
CA GLY A 56 7.93 3.36 11.00
C GLY A 56 6.79 2.85 10.12
N SER A 57 5.60 3.01 10.62
CA SER A 57 4.41 2.50 9.95
C SER A 57 3.94 3.45 8.87
N ILE A 58 3.59 2.87 7.75
CA ILE A 58 3.02 3.62 6.63
C ILE A 58 1.52 3.31 6.59
N ASN A 59 0.71 4.34 6.51
CA ASN A 59 -0.73 4.22 6.46
C ASN A 59 -1.27 4.72 5.13
N PHE A 60 -2.32 4.08 4.67
CA PHE A 60 -3.00 4.44 3.44
C PHE A 60 -4.45 4.77 3.78
N PRO A 61 -4.74 6.02 4.18
CA PRO A 61 -6.09 6.37 4.62
C PRO A 61 -7.11 6.50 3.49
N GLY A 62 -6.65 6.54 2.25
CA GLY A 62 -7.55 6.62 1.13
C GLY A 62 -8.23 5.30 0.80
N SER A 63 -8.95 5.29 -0.30
CA SER A 63 -9.71 4.12 -0.72
C SER A 63 -8.87 3.20 -1.60
N PHE A 64 -9.09 1.92 -1.41
CA PHE A 64 -8.48 0.91 -2.28
C PHE A 64 -9.47 0.48 -3.33
N HIS A 65 -8.96 0.31 -4.53
CA HIS A 65 -9.75 -0.23 -5.63
C HIS A 65 -9.33 -1.68 -5.84
N VAL A 66 -10.30 -2.58 -5.80
CA VAL A 66 -10.02 -4.01 -5.86
C VAL A 66 -10.61 -4.58 -7.14
N GLU A 67 -9.79 -5.28 -7.90
CA GLU A 67 -10.22 -5.94 -9.12
C GLU A 67 -9.79 -7.40 -9.08
N GLU A 68 -10.61 -8.24 -9.67
CA GLU A 68 -10.24 -9.64 -9.79
C GLU A 68 -9.19 -9.82 -10.88
N VAL A 69 -8.28 -10.74 -10.62
CA VAL A 69 -7.22 -11.06 -11.58
C VAL A 69 -7.80 -11.90 -12.72
#